data_62f51d5edf6ad91894b4cba71a236749
#
_entry.id   62f51d5edf6ad91894b4cba71a236749
#
_cell.length_a   1.000
_cell.length_b   1.000
_cell.length_c   1.000
_cell.angle_alpha   90.00
_cell.angle_beta   90.00
_cell.angle_gamma   90.00
#
_symmetry.space_group_name_H-M   'P 1'
#
loop_
_entity.id
_entity.type
_entity.pdbx_description
1 polymer ?
#
loop_
_entity_poly.entity_id
_entity_poly.type
_entity_poly.pdbx_seq_one_letter_code
_entity_poly.pdbx_strand_id
1 'polypeptide(L)'
;YTIEPAHEYDTDKADAYLVRLEVNKQRQCIYGYLFIPKAHKKGACPIVICPPGAGVKTIKEPLRHRYYADNGCIRFETEIHGLDPRMTEKQFKEISAALNTGANGYLCQGLDSREHYYMKHVYLGLVRAVDFLTSLPEWDGKNVAVQGGSQGGALSLVLAALDSRVTL
;
A
#
# COMPACT_ATOMS: atom_id res chain seq x y z
N TYR A 1 1.08 -13.72 -0.51
CA TYR A 1 0.10 -12.76 0.03
C TYR A 1 -1.08 -13.46 0.66
N THR A 2 -1.78 -12.76 1.53
CA THR A 2 -3.13 -13.14 1.98
C THR A 2 -4.11 -12.03 1.59
N ILE A 3 -5.35 -12.42 1.29
CA ILE A 3 -6.46 -11.51 0.99
C ILE A 3 -7.67 -11.99 1.80
N GLU A 4 -8.27 -11.09 2.57
CA GLU A 4 -9.41 -11.36 3.44
C GLU A 4 -10.51 -10.34 3.16
N PRO A 5 -11.79 -10.74 3.04
CA PRO A 5 -12.88 -9.78 2.92
C PRO A 5 -12.90 -8.80 4.10
N ALA A 6 -13.18 -7.53 3.82
CA ALA A 6 -13.31 -6.45 4.81
C ALA A 6 -14.68 -5.77 4.62
N HIS A 7 -15.74 -6.57 4.78
CA HIS A 7 -17.12 -6.20 4.46
C HIS A 7 -17.62 -4.94 5.17
N GLU A 8 -17.02 -4.58 6.31
CA GLU A 8 -17.34 -3.33 7.02
C GLU A 8 -16.96 -2.07 6.23
N TYR A 9 -16.14 -2.21 5.18
CA TYR A 9 -15.73 -1.13 4.28
C TYR A 9 -16.31 -1.26 2.86
N ASP A 10 -17.17 -2.25 2.61
CA ASP A 10 -17.87 -2.35 1.34
C ASP A 10 -18.68 -1.09 1.09
N THR A 11 -18.72 -0.67 -0.17
CA THR A 11 -19.61 0.39 -0.62
C THR A 11 -20.69 -0.18 -1.56
N ASP A 12 -21.65 0.63 -1.95
CA ASP A 12 -22.62 0.20 -2.97
C ASP A 12 -21.96 -0.14 -4.30
N LYS A 13 -20.75 0.40 -4.56
CA LYS A 13 -20.05 0.33 -5.84
C LYS A 13 -18.76 -0.50 -5.83
N ALA A 14 -18.22 -0.85 -4.67
CA ALA A 14 -16.98 -1.61 -4.55
C ALA A 14 -16.99 -2.58 -3.37
N ASP A 15 -16.33 -3.72 -3.55
CA ASP A 15 -16.02 -4.69 -2.50
C ASP A 15 -14.64 -4.38 -1.90
N ALA A 16 -14.53 -4.50 -0.57
CA ALA A 16 -13.31 -4.21 0.17
C ALA A 16 -12.63 -5.47 0.69
N TYR A 17 -11.30 -5.47 0.65
CA TYR A 17 -10.46 -6.56 1.16
C TYR A 17 -9.27 -6.00 1.94
N LEU A 18 -8.90 -6.68 3.03
CA LEU A 18 -7.63 -6.48 3.68
C LEU A 18 -6.59 -7.41 3.04
N VAL A 19 -5.50 -6.82 2.58
CA VAL A 19 -4.42 -7.55 1.91
C VAL A 19 -3.14 -7.42 2.73
N ARG A 20 -2.42 -8.54 2.92
CA ARG A 20 -1.07 -8.59 3.45
C ARG A 20 -0.13 -9.11 2.36
N LEU A 21 0.90 -8.33 2.04
CA LEU A 21 1.91 -8.68 1.04
C LEU A 21 3.25 -8.95 1.71
N GLU A 22 3.83 -10.11 1.49
CA GLU A 22 5.20 -10.40 1.91
C GLU A 22 6.19 -9.73 0.96
N VAL A 23 7.14 -8.98 1.52
CA VAL A 23 8.12 -8.20 0.76
C VAL A 23 9.36 -9.03 0.47
N ASN A 24 9.82 -9.80 1.45
CA ASN A 24 11.07 -10.55 1.35
C ASN A 24 11.05 -11.85 2.19
N LYS A 25 12.15 -12.63 2.09
CA LYS A 25 12.32 -13.89 2.82
C LYS A 25 12.40 -13.72 4.35
N GLN A 26 12.71 -12.52 4.85
CA GLN A 26 12.68 -12.21 6.28
C GLN A 26 11.26 -11.95 6.80
N ARG A 27 10.24 -12.21 6.00
CA ARG A 27 8.81 -12.03 6.32
C ARG A 27 8.41 -10.59 6.64
N GLN A 28 9.21 -9.60 6.21
CA GLN A 28 8.72 -8.23 6.18
C GLN A 28 7.51 -8.16 5.27
N CYS A 29 6.52 -7.39 5.67
CA CYS A 29 5.27 -7.27 4.94
C CYS A 29 4.78 -5.83 4.91
N ILE A 30 3.81 -5.56 4.06
CA ILE A 30 2.97 -4.37 4.09
C ILE A 30 1.52 -4.82 4.11
N TYR A 31 0.66 -3.98 4.68
CA TYR A 31 -0.79 -4.17 4.63
C TYR A 31 -1.43 -3.09 3.76
N GLY A 32 -2.59 -3.39 3.20
CA GLY A 32 -3.38 -2.42 2.46
C GLY A 32 -4.83 -2.84 2.37
N TYR A 33 -5.71 -1.85 2.19
CA TYR A 33 -7.08 -2.11 1.80
C TYR A 33 -7.21 -2.02 0.28
N LEU A 34 -7.68 -3.11 -0.30
CA LEU A 34 -7.98 -3.24 -1.72
C LEU A 34 -9.48 -3.04 -1.92
N PHE A 35 -9.83 -2.20 -2.88
CA PHE A 35 -11.21 -1.99 -3.31
C PHE A 35 -11.34 -2.37 -4.77
N ILE A 36 -12.27 -3.28 -5.06
CA ILE A 36 -12.57 -3.75 -6.42
C ILE A 36 -13.97 -3.27 -6.81
N PRO A 37 -14.14 -2.54 -7.92
CA PRO A 37 -15.45 -2.09 -8.38
C PRO A 37 -16.39 -3.27 -8.63
N LYS A 38 -17.65 -3.21 -8.15
CA LYS A 38 -18.67 -4.25 -8.37
C LYS A 38 -19.14 -4.31 -9.83
N ALA A 39 -19.38 -3.13 -10.40
CA ALA A 39 -19.87 -3.00 -11.78
C ALA A 39 -18.69 -2.80 -12.75
N HIS A 40 -17.95 -3.87 -13.06
CA HIS A 40 -16.84 -3.82 -14.01
C HIS A 40 -16.92 -4.98 -15.00
N LYS A 41 -16.29 -4.77 -16.18
CA LYS A 41 -15.95 -5.88 -17.07
C LYS A 41 -14.58 -6.41 -16.67
N LYS A 42 -14.42 -7.72 -16.71
CA LYS A 42 -13.12 -8.37 -16.48
C LYS A 42 -12.08 -7.72 -17.42
N GLY A 43 -10.91 -7.36 -16.87
CA GLY A 43 -9.85 -6.73 -17.63
C GLY A 43 -10.15 -5.28 -18.08
N ALA A 44 -10.93 -4.51 -17.31
CA ALA A 44 -11.31 -3.15 -17.69
C ALA A 44 -10.99 -2.09 -16.61
N CYS A 45 -10.44 -2.46 -15.46
CA CYS A 45 -10.21 -1.54 -14.38
C CYS A 45 -8.75 -1.05 -14.37
N PRO A 46 -8.48 0.26 -14.45
CA PRO A 46 -7.18 0.81 -14.12
C PRO A 46 -6.90 0.64 -12.63
N ILE A 47 -5.62 0.63 -12.25
CA ILE A 47 -5.17 0.56 -10.87
C ILE A 47 -4.80 1.95 -10.36
N VAL A 48 -5.16 2.26 -9.10
CA VAL A 48 -4.69 3.44 -8.36
C VAL A 48 -4.11 2.98 -7.03
N ILE A 49 -2.82 3.20 -6.82
CA ILE A 49 -2.10 2.91 -5.58
C ILE A 49 -1.95 4.21 -4.79
N CYS A 50 -2.29 4.18 -3.49
CA CYS A 50 -2.24 5.33 -2.60
C CYS A 50 -1.25 5.09 -1.45
N PRO A 51 0.06 5.38 -1.63
CA PRO A 51 1.03 5.30 -0.55
C PRO A 51 0.83 6.41 0.50
N PRO A 52 1.18 6.14 1.77
CA PRO A 52 0.88 7.05 2.87
C PRO A 52 1.84 8.25 2.93
N GLY A 53 1.35 9.34 3.51
CA GLY A 53 2.21 10.42 4.02
C GLY A 53 3.08 9.95 5.19
N ALA A 54 4.02 10.80 5.65
CA ALA A 54 4.95 10.46 6.71
C ALA A 54 4.26 10.11 8.05
N GLY A 55 4.96 9.31 8.85
CA GLY A 55 4.57 8.88 10.18
C GLY A 55 4.25 7.40 10.28
N VAL A 56 4.48 6.84 11.46
CA VAL A 56 4.13 5.45 11.79
C VAL A 56 2.66 5.40 12.17
N LYS A 57 1.84 4.83 11.30
CA LYS A 57 0.38 4.77 11.48
C LYS A 57 -0.22 3.60 10.72
N THR A 58 -1.27 3.02 11.27
CA THR A 58 -2.14 2.10 10.55
C THR A 58 -3.09 2.88 9.62
N ILE A 59 -3.73 2.19 8.69
CA ILE A 59 -4.79 2.78 7.85
C ILE A 59 -6.05 2.92 8.70
N LYS A 60 -6.38 4.16 9.11
CA LYS A 60 -7.54 4.46 9.97
C LYS A 60 -8.81 4.78 9.20
N GLU A 61 -8.66 5.27 7.97
CA GLU A 61 -9.77 5.72 7.13
C GLU A 61 -9.71 5.04 5.75
N PRO A 62 -10.01 3.73 5.65
CA PRO A 62 -9.90 3.01 4.38
C PRO A 62 -10.77 3.60 3.27
N LEU A 63 -11.89 4.25 3.63
CA LEU A 63 -12.83 4.85 2.68
C LEU A 63 -12.45 6.26 2.21
N ARG A 64 -11.35 6.85 2.71
CA ARG A 64 -10.97 8.23 2.39
C ARG A 64 -10.88 8.54 0.90
N HIS A 65 -10.37 7.60 0.10
CA HIS A 65 -10.21 7.75 -1.34
C HIS A 65 -11.13 6.80 -2.13
N ARG A 66 -12.27 6.39 -1.56
CA ARG A 66 -13.24 5.49 -2.21
C ARG A 66 -13.68 5.97 -3.59
N TYR A 67 -13.56 7.27 -3.85
CA TYR A 67 -13.89 7.88 -5.13
C TYR A 67 -13.31 7.12 -6.33
N TYR A 68 -12.07 6.65 -6.26
CA TYR A 68 -11.46 5.90 -7.35
C TYR A 68 -12.18 4.58 -7.61
N ALA A 69 -12.46 3.81 -6.56
CA ALA A 69 -13.15 2.54 -6.69
C ALA A 69 -14.62 2.72 -7.11
N ASP A 70 -15.29 3.73 -6.56
CA ASP A 70 -16.66 4.09 -6.93
C ASP A 70 -16.79 4.55 -8.40
N ASN A 71 -15.67 4.89 -9.05
CA ASN A 71 -15.59 5.29 -10.45
C ASN A 71 -14.80 4.29 -11.34
N GLY A 72 -14.74 3.03 -10.96
CA GLY A 72 -14.29 1.94 -11.80
C GLY A 72 -12.80 1.62 -11.75
N CYS A 73 -12.05 2.16 -10.79
CA CYS A 73 -10.64 1.82 -10.62
C CYS A 73 -10.45 0.76 -9.51
N ILE A 74 -9.56 -0.19 -9.70
CA ILE A 74 -8.99 -0.95 -8.59
C ILE A 74 -8.19 0.02 -7.74
N ARG A 75 -8.53 0.17 -6.47
CA ARG A 75 -7.82 1.06 -5.56
C ARG A 75 -7.11 0.28 -4.47
N PHE A 76 -5.86 0.63 -4.20
CA PHE A 76 -5.09 0.05 -3.10
C PHE A 76 -4.54 1.14 -2.20
N GLU A 77 -5.11 1.27 -1.00
CA GLU A 77 -4.60 2.11 0.07
C GLU A 77 -3.62 1.29 0.89
N THR A 78 -2.36 1.66 0.96
CA THR A 78 -1.34 0.90 1.68
C THR A 78 -0.72 1.66 2.84
N GLU A 79 -0.25 0.94 3.84
CA GLU A 79 0.76 1.37 4.79
C GLU A 79 2.12 0.78 4.37
N ILE A 80 3.20 1.13 5.07
CA ILE A 80 4.57 0.81 4.65
C ILE A 80 5.44 0.21 5.76
N HIS A 81 4.87 -0.08 6.91
CA HIS A 81 5.61 -0.46 8.12
C HIS A 81 5.31 -1.89 8.59
N GLY A 82 4.45 -2.62 7.88
CA GLY A 82 3.97 -3.94 8.27
C GLY A 82 2.99 -3.91 9.43
N LEU A 83 2.21 -2.84 9.55
CA LEU A 83 1.26 -2.62 10.62
C LEU A 83 -0.11 -3.21 10.26
N ASP A 84 -0.46 -4.36 10.83
CA ASP A 84 -1.82 -4.89 10.70
C ASP A 84 -2.81 -3.87 11.29
N PRO A 85 -3.80 -3.38 10.54
CA PRO A 85 -4.77 -2.41 11.06
C PRO A 85 -5.60 -2.93 12.24
N ARG A 86 -5.62 -4.25 12.46
CA ARG A 86 -6.33 -4.92 13.56
C ARG A 86 -5.47 -5.09 14.83
N MET A 87 -4.20 -4.67 14.79
CA MET A 87 -3.31 -4.80 15.95
C MET A 87 -3.82 -4.03 17.18
N THR A 88 -3.48 -4.52 18.35
CA THR A 88 -3.81 -3.85 19.60
C THR A 88 -3.01 -2.55 19.77
N GLU A 89 -3.52 -1.62 20.56
CA GLU A 89 -2.82 -0.36 20.86
C GLU A 89 -1.44 -0.60 21.50
N LYS A 90 -1.30 -1.65 22.31
CA LYS A 90 -0.03 -2.04 22.92
C LYS A 90 1.00 -2.43 21.83
N GLN A 91 0.63 -3.32 20.92
CA GLN A 91 1.49 -3.73 19.82
C GLN A 91 1.88 -2.54 18.93
N PHE A 92 0.92 -1.67 18.63
CA PHE A 92 1.19 -0.46 17.87
C PHE A 92 2.22 0.45 18.57
N LYS A 93 2.07 0.70 19.87
CA LYS A 93 3.00 1.53 20.65
C LYS A 93 4.42 0.96 20.65
N GLU A 94 4.57 -0.36 20.83
CA GLU A 94 5.87 -1.04 20.81
C GLU A 94 6.58 -0.89 19.45
N ILE A 95 5.88 -1.18 18.36
CA ILE A 95 6.45 -1.06 16.99
C ILE A 95 6.73 0.40 16.65
N SER A 96 5.81 1.31 16.96
CA SER A 96 5.97 2.74 16.71
C SER A 96 7.17 3.31 17.46
N ALA A 97 7.40 2.90 18.71
CA ALA A 97 8.57 3.33 19.46
C ALA A 97 9.88 2.86 18.81
N ALA A 98 9.94 1.61 18.33
CA ALA A 98 11.12 1.07 17.64
C ALA A 98 11.40 1.80 16.31
N LEU A 99 10.36 2.20 15.58
CA LEU A 99 10.49 2.90 14.30
C LEU A 99 10.81 4.40 14.45
N ASN A 100 10.52 5.00 15.60
CA ASN A 100 10.77 6.42 15.86
C ASN A 100 12.06 6.68 16.66
N THR A 101 13.02 5.76 16.61
CA THR A 101 14.32 5.95 17.25
C THR A 101 15.23 6.90 16.46
N GLY A 102 16.04 7.71 17.16
CA GLY A 102 16.96 8.68 16.54
C GLY A 102 16.27 9.96 16.06
N ALA A 103 17.06 10.87 15.47
CA ALA A 103 16.63 12.23 15.16
C ALA A 103 15.52 12.32 14.11
N ASN A 104 15.45 11.36 13.17
CA ASN A 104 14.46 11.36 12.07
C ASN A 104 13.70 10.02 11.98
N GLY A 105 13.72 9.23 13.05
CA GLY A 105 13.03 7.95 13.11
C GLY A 105 13.41 7.01 11.96
N TYR A 106 12.44 6.25 11.47
CA TYR A 106 12.63 5.26 10.40
C TYR A 106 13.22 5.83 9.09
N LEU A 107 13.05 7.12 8.82
CA LEU A 107 13.58 7.75 7.60
C LEU A 107 15.10 7.71 7.50
N CYS A 108 15.78 7.65 8.64
CA CYS A 108 17.24 7.61 8.72
C CYS A 108 17.79 6.28 9.22
N GLN A 109 16.95 5.29 9.49
CA GLN A 109 17.42 3.98 9.95
C GLN A 109 18.21 3.27 8.84
N GLY A 110 19.43 2.81 9.17
CA GLY A 110 20.30 2.07 8.27
C GLY A 110 20.91 2.88 7.13
N LEU A 111 20.99 4.22 7.23
CA LEU A 111 21.57 5.10 6.21
C LEU A 111 23.07 4.82 5.93
N ASP A 112 23.76 4.16 6.84
CA ASP A 112 25.15 3.72 6.70
C ASP A 112 25.34 2.60 5.67
N SER A 113 24.26 1.93 5.27
CA SER A 113 24.29 0.83 4.33
C SER A 113 23.04 0.77 3.48
N ARG A 114 23.21 0.77 2.15
CA ARG A 114 22.08 0.57 1.23
C ARG A 114 21.35 -0.77 1.45
N GLU A 115 22.05 -1.77 2.04
CA GLU A 115 21.44 -3.07 2.33
C GLU A 115 20.55 -3.03 3.57
N HIS A 116 20.86 -2.18 4.55
CA HIS A 116 20.13 -2.03 5.80
C HIS A 116 19.19 -0.83 5.83
N TYR A 117 19.25 0.03 4.81
CA TYR A 117 18.41 1.22 4.75
C TYR A 117 16.92 0.87 4.82
N TYR A 118 16.26 1.44 5.82
CA TYR A 118 14.85 1.13 6.10
C TYR A 118 13.95 1.31 4.88
N MET A 119 14.11 2.40 4.13
CA MET A 119 13.26 2.68 2.97
C MET A 119 13.44 1.69 1.82
N LYS A 120 14.51 0.88 1.79
CA LYS A 120 14.68 -0.16 0.79
C LYS A 120 13.52 -1.15 0.80
N HIS A 121 13.12 -1.65 1.99
CA HIS A 121 11.98 -2.58 2.05
C HIS A 121 10.64 -1.91 1.78
N VAL A 122 10.51 -0.61 2.08
CA VAL A 122 9.33 0.18 1.70
C VAL A 122 9.19 0.22 0.17
N TYR A 123 10.25 0.52 -0.54
CA TYR A 123 10.26 0.54 -2.01
C TYR A 123 9.94 -0.84 -2.60
N LEU A 124 10.57 -1.90 -2.06
CA LEU A 124 10.28 -3.27 -2.46
C LEU A 124 8.83 -3.67 -2.16
N GLY A 125 8.27 -3.21 -1.04
CA GLY A 125 6.87 -3.43 -0.69
C GLY A 125 5.92 -2.82 -1.72
N LEU A 126 6.20 -1.62 -2.18
CA LEU A 126 5.40 -0.96 -3.22
C LEU A 126 5.52 -1.67 -4.58
N VAL A 127 6.71 -2.12 -4.97
CA VAL A 127 6.87 -2.97 -6.18
C VAL A 127 6.08 -4.27 -6.04
N ARG A 128 6.09 -4.91 -4.85
CA ARG A 128 5.25 -6.09 -4.59
C ARG A 128 3.75 -5.78 -4.68
N ALA A 129 3.33 -4.58 -4.29
CA ALA A 129 1.95 -4.17 -4.49
C ALA A 129 1.60 -4.09 -5.98
N VAL A 130 2.48 -3.57 -6.83
CA VAL A 130 2.28 -3.60 -8.30
C VAL A 130 2.21 -5.03 -8.81
N ASP A 131 3.13 -5.93 -8.41
CA ASP A 131 3.10 -7.36 -8.79
C ASP A 131 1.75 -8.00 -8.47
N PHE A 132 1.25 -7.79 -7.26
CA PHE A 132 -0.02 -8.34 -6.80
C PHE A 132 -1.20 -7.75 -7.60
N LEU A 133 -1.29 -6.42 -7.68
CA LEU A 133 -2.41 -5.74 -8.30
C LEU A 133 -2.51 -6.02 -9.80
N THR A 134 -1.37 -6.12 -10.49
CA THR A 134 -1.33 -6.46 -11.92
C THR A 134 -1.60 -7.95 -12.21
N SER A 135 -1.66 -8.79 -11.17
CA SER A 135 -2.11 -10.19 -11.28
C SER A 135 -3.63 -10.35 -11.17
N LEU A 136 -4.35 -9.30 -10.78
CA LEU A 136 -5.81 -9.36 -10.63
C LEU A 136 -6.50 -9.44 -11.99
N PRO A 137 -7.52 -10.30 -12.13
CA PRO A 137 -8.23 -10.48 -13.40
C PRO A 137 -9.06 -9.25 -13.82
N GLU A 138 -9.30 -8.32 -12.91
CA GLU A 138 -10.02 -7.07 -13.14
C GLU A 138 -9.15 -6.00 -13.79
N TRP A 139 -7.81 -6.08 -13.66
CA TRP A 139 -6.89 -5.09 -14.23
C TRP A 139 -6.98 -5.01 -15.74
N ASP A 140 -6.94 -3.80 -16.28
CA ASP A 140 -7.06 -3.50 -17.72
C ASP A 140 -5.80 -3.85 -18.54
N GLY A 141 -4.75 -4.38 -17.89
CA GLY A 141 -3.49 -4.75 -18.54
C GLY A 141 -2.60 -3.56 -18.94
N LYS A 142 -2.97 -2.33 -18.59
CA LYS A 142 -2.31 -1.14 -19.13
C LYS A 142 -2.05 -0.04 -18.10
N ASN A 143 -3.06 0.35 -17.35
CA ASN A 143 -3.00 1.58 -16.55
C ASN A 143 -2.74 1.29 -15.09
N VAL A 144 -1.62 1.81 -14.57
CA VAL A 144 -1.27 1.81 -13.13
C VAL A 144 -0.89 3.24 -12.76
N ALA A 145 -1.71 3.86 -11.94
CA ALA A 145 -1.46 5.18 -11.37
C ALA A 145 -1.01 5.09 -9.91
N VAL A 146 -0.14 6.00 -9.51
CA VAL A 146 0.28 6.13 -8.10
C VAL A 146 0.05 7.56 -7.64
N GLN A 147 -0.71 7.73 -6.56
CA GLN A 147 -1.09 9.05 -6.08
C GLN A 147 -0.84 9.18 -4.58
N GLY A 148 -0.01 10.13 -4.19
CA GLY A 148 0.28 10.42 -2.80
C GLY A 148 0.71 11.86 -2.56
N GLY A 149 0.53 12.34 -1.33
CA GLY A 149 1.01 13.64 -0.88
C GLY A 149 2.23 13.50 0.04
N SER A 150 3.10 14.54 0.11
CA SER A 150 4.27 14.55 0.99
C SER A 150 5.16 13.31 0.76
N GLN A 151 5.46 12.52 1.79
CA GLN A 151 6.18 11.25 1.64
C GLN A 151 5.51 10.33 0.61
N GLY A 152 4.18 10.26 0.58
CA GLY A 152 3.45 9.48 -0.42
C GLY A 152 3.75 9.95 -1.85
N GLY A 153 3.93 11.25 -2.07
CA GLY A 153 4.38 11.81 -3.34
C GLY A 153 5.80 11.37 -3.71
N ALA A 154 6.74 11.40 -2.75
CA ALA A 154 8.09 10.89 -2.96
C ALA A 154 8.08 9.38 -3.27
N LEU A 155 7.26 8.60 -2.57
CA LEU A 155 7.08 7.16 -2.81
C LEU A 155 6.48 6.90 -4.19
N SER A 156 5.57 7.76 -4.65
CA SER A 156 4.99 7.65 -6.01
C SER A 156 6.06 7.84 -7.08
N LEU A 157 6.93 8.85 -6.94
CA LEU A 157 8.05 9.08 -7.85
C LEU A 157 9.05 7.91 -7.86
N VAL A 158 9.39 7.40 -6.68
CA VAL A 158 10.29 6.25 -6.55
C VAL A 158 9.69 5.01 -7.22
N LEU A 159 8.41 4.73 -6.99
CA LEU A 159 7.74 3.57 -7.59
C LEU A 159 7.69 3.69 -9.11
N ALA A 160 7.36 4.86 -9.63
CA ALA A 160 7.36 5.11 -11.08
C ALA A 160 8.75 4.97 -11.72
N ALA A 161 9.83 5.28 -10.96
CA ALA A 161 11.20 5.09 -11.43
C ALA A 161 11.66 3.62 -11.38
N LEU A 162 11.13 2.82 -10.44
CA LEU A 162 11.53 1.43 -10.25
C LEU A 162 10.71 0.44 -11.06
N ASP A 163 9.49 0.79 -11.46
CA ASP A 163 8.57 -0.13 -12.11
C ASP A 163 7.91 0.52 -13.34
N SER A 164 8.29 0.02 -14.51
CA SER A 164 7.82 0.54 -15.79
C SER A 164 6.34 0.28 -16.07
N ARG A 165 5.66 -0.51 -15.25
CA ARG A 165 4.21 -0.70 -15.32
C ARG A 165 3.43 0.50 -14.79
N VAL A 166 4.06 1.35 -13.97
CA VAL A 166 3.47 2.61 -13.50
C VAL A 166 3.45 3.60 -14.67
N THR A 167 2.25 4.04 -15.04
CA THR A 167 2.02 4.86 -16.24
C THR A 167 1.58 6.29 -15.92
N LEU A 168 1.16 6.57 -14.67
CA LEU A 168 0.69 7.87 -14.19
C LEU A 168 1.14 8.13 -12.75
#